data_4c5167a0731eeb2a0a3fa17d6a418b0d
#
_entry.id   4c5167a0731eeb2a0a3fa17d6a418b0d
#
_cell.length_a   1.000
_cell.length_b   1.000
_cell.length_c   1.000
_cell.angle_alpha   90.00
_cell.angle_beta   90.00
_cell.angle_gamma   90.00
#
_symmetry.space_group_name_H-M   'P 1'
#
loop_
_entity.id
_entity.type
_entity.pdbx_description
1 polymer ?
#
loop_
_entity_poly.entity_id
_entity_poly.type
_entity_poly.pdbx_seq_one_letter_code
_entity_poly.pdbx_strand_id
1 'polypeptide(L)' 'MEQNIKDLGLVAGANLKRLIKNSKYKTQAEFAFEFGTDVRTIGRWVNKGIKNLDTIQQIAAFFGVDALAFFSE' A
#
# COMPACT_ATOMS: atom_id res chain seq x y z
N MET A 1 -22.14 4.21 -20.69
CA MET A 1 -21.31 5.07 -20.27
C MET A 1 -20.11 4.43 -19.89
N GLU A 2 -19.11 5.00 -20.08
CA GLU A 2 -18.02 4.48 -19.80
C GLU A 2 -17.68 4.83 -18.50
N GLN A 3 -17.21 4.04 -17.79
CA GLN A 3 -16.92 4.40 -16.60
C GLN A 3 -15.56 4.61 -16.44
N ASN A 4 -15.17 5.51 -15.73
CA ASN A 4 -13.84 5.72 -15.39
C ASN A 4 -13.66 5.15 -14.05
N ILE A 5 -13.71 3.86 -13.99
CA ILE A 5 -13.57 3.21 -12.74
C ILE A 5 -12.12 3.13 -12.40
N LYS A 6 -11.74 3.74 -11.33
CA LYS A 6 -10.38 3.67 -10.90
C LYS A 6 -10.09 2.34 -10.32
N ASP A 7 -8.90 1.84 -10.55
CA ASP A 7 -8.45 0.62 -9.92
C ASP A 7 -8.01 0.99 -8.51
N LEU A 8 -8.87 0.75 -7.55
CA LEU A 8 -8.58 1.14 -6.17
C LEU A 8 -7.37 0.39 -5.60
N GLY A 9 -7.10 -0.80 -6.12
CA GLY A 9 -5.90 -1.51 -5.70
C GLY A 9 -4.64 -0.77 -6.11
N LEU A 10 -4.64 -0.17 -7.31
CA LEU A 10 -3.49 0.61 -7.75
C LEU A 10 -3.36 1.89 -6.95
N VAL A 11 -4.48 2.52 -6.61
CA VAL A 11 -4.47 3.70 -5.78
C VAL A 11 -3.87 3.36 -4.41
N ALA A 12 -4.28 2.22 -3.85
CA ALA A 12 -3.75 1.81 -2.56
C ALA A 12 -2.26 1.54 -2.64
N GLY A 13 -1.79 0.95 -3.73
CA GLY A 13 -0.36 0.69 -3.90
C GLY A 13 0.43 1.98 -3.99
N ALA A 14 -0.09 2.98 -4.69
CA ALA A 14 0.57 4.27 -4.79
C ALA A 14 0.64 4.95 -3.42
N ASN A 15 -0.44 4.83 -2.65
CA ASN A 15 -0.45 5.40 -1.30
C ASN A 15 0.54 4.68 -0.39
N LEU A 16 0.68 3.37 -0.56
CA LEU A 16 1.66 2.62 0.21
C LEU A 16 3.07 3.11 -0.10
N LYS A 17 3.36 3.32 -1.38
CA LYS A 17 4.67 3.80 -1.77
C LYS A 17 4.98 5.13 -1.10
N ARG A 18 4.00 6.03 -1.08
CA ARG A 18 4.18 7.33 -0.47
C ARG A 18 4.36 7.22 1.04
N LEU A 19 3.59 6.35 1.69
CA LEU A 19 3.70 6.17 3.12
C LEU A 19 5.07 5.63 3.51
N ILE A 20 5.58 4.67 2.75
CA ILE A 20 6.90 4.12 3.03
C ILE A 20 7.96 5.20 2.89
N LYS A 21 7.89 5.97 1.82
CA LYS A 21 8.88 6.99 1.56
C LYS A 21 8.91 8.04 2.66
N ASN A 22 7.76 8.35 3.22
CA ASN A 22 7.65 9.39 4.24
C ASN A 22 7.75 8.83 5.66
N SER A 23 8.01 7.54 5.80
CA SER A 23 8.10 6.92 7.11
C SER A 23 9.55 6.78 7.53
N LYS A 24 9.75 6.22 8.72
CA LYS A 24 11.09 5.95 9.20
C LYS A 24 11.76 4.83 8.43
N TYR A 25 10.98 4.03 7.69
CA TYR A 25 11.55 2.91 6.96
C TYR A 25 12.27 3.35 5.70
N LYS A 26 11.72 4.35 5.02
CA LYS A 26 12.32 4.96 3.83
C LYS A 26 12.40 4.08 2.61
N THR A 27 12.64 2.80 2.74
CA THR A 27 12.76 1.90 1.59
C THR A 27 11.77 0.78 1.70
N GLN A 28 11.45 0.19 0.55
CA GLN A 28 10.52 -0.94 0.52
C GLN A 28 11.11 -2.15 1.22
N ALA A 29 12.43 -2.33 1.12
CA ALA A 29 13.06 -3.47 1.78
C ALA A 29 12.96 -3.37 3.29
N GLU A 30 13.17 -2.18 3.84
CA GLU A 30 13.07 -2.00 5.28
C GLU A 30 11.64 -2.17 5.76
N PHE A 31 10.69 -1.62 5.01
CA PHE A 31 9.30 -1.82 5.38
C PHE A 31 8.92 -3.30 5.32
N ALA A 32 9.36 -3.99 4.28
CA ALA A 32 9.03 -5.41 4.14
C ALA A 32 9.56 -6.20 5.34
N PHE A 33 10.78 -5.90 5.75
CA PHE A 33 11.36 -6.60 6.88
C PHE A 33 10.54 -6.36 8.16
N GLU A 34 10.19 -5.13 8.42
CA GLU A 34 9.46 -4.81 9.64
C GLU A 34 8.02 -5.31 9.60
N PHE A 35 7.40 -5.27 8.44
CA PHE A 35 6.03 -5.73 8.30
C PHE A 35 5.93 -7.25 8.34
N GLY A 36 7.01 -7.92 8.03
CA GLY A 36 7.03 -9.38 8.09
C GLY A 36 6.81 -10.04 6.74
N THR A 37 7.22 -9.39 5.67
CA THR A 37 7.09 -9.96 4.35
C THR A 37 8.39 -9.70 3.60
N ASP A 38 8.41 -9.85 2.28
CA ASP A 38 9.62 -9.65 1.52
C ASP A 38 9.46 -8.49 0.55
N VAL A 39 10.58 -7.98 0.05
CA VAL A 39 10.56 -6.79 -0.78
C VAL A 39 9.87 -7.06 -2.12
N ARG A 40 9.90 -8.29 -2.60
CA ARG A 40 9.22 -8.62 -3.85
C ARG A 40 7.71 -8.43 -3.71
N THR A 41 7.16 -8.88 -2.57
CA THR A 41 5.75 -8.71 -2.30
C THR A 41 5.39 -7.23 -2.22
N ILE A 42 6.23 -6.44 -1.54
CA ILE A 42 5.96 -5.01 -1.45
C ILE A 42 6.03 -4.36 -2.83
N GLY A 43 7.01 -4.73 -3.63
CA GLY A 43 7.11 -4.20 -4.98
C GLY A 43 5.89 -4.53 -5.82
N ARG A 44 5.35 -5.74 -5.66
CA ARG A 44 4.14 -6.10 -6.38
C ARG A 44 2.96 -5.25 -5.94
N TRP A 45 2.81 -5.04 -4.64
CA TRP A 45 1.72 -4.20 -4.13
C TRP A 45 1.83 -2.77 -4.67
N VAL A 46 3.03 -2.22 -4.66
CA VAL A 46 3.24 -0.85 -5.10
C VAL A 46 3.01 -0.71 -6.62
N ASN A 47 3.44 -1.69 -7.40
CA ASN A 47 3.38 -1.59 -8.85
C ASN A 47 2.14 -2.19 -9.48
N LYS A 48 1.60 -3.24 -8.88
CA LYS A 48 0.47 -3.93 -9.47
C LYS A 48 -0.82 -3.74 -8.66
N GLY A 49 -0.70 -3.16 -7.49
CA GLY A 49 -1.87 -2.87 -6.67
C GLY A 49 -2.05 -3.87 -5.54
N ILE A 50 -2.81 -3.45 -4.54
CA ILE A 50 -3.15 -4.30 -3.42
C ILE A 50 -4.59 -4.74 -3.63
N LYS A 51 -4.79 -6.03 -3.82
CA LYS A 51 -6.09 -6.55 -4.19
C LYS A 51 -6.91 -7.10 -3.04
N ASN A 52 -6.30 -7.19 -1.87
CA ASN A 52 -6.94 -7.81 -0.74
C ASN A 52 -7.20 -6.78 0.35
N LEU A 53 -8.46 -6.63 0.74
CA LEU A 53 -8.80 -5.63 1.77
C LEU A 53 -8.17 -5.94 3.11
N ASP A 54 -8.04 -7.21 3.45
CA ASP A 54 -7.38 -7.56 4.71
C ASP A 54 -5.94 -7.06 4.73
N THR A 55 -5.27 -7.16 3.60
CA THR A 55 -3.90 -6.67 3.50
C THR A 55 -3.86 -5.17 3.70
N ILE A 56 -4.79 -4.44 3.08
CA ILE A 56 -4.85 -2.99 3.24
C ILE A 56 -5.09 -2.63 4.69
N GLN A 57 -6.00 -3.36 5.37
CA GLN A 57 -6.28 -3.07 6.76
C GLN A 57 -5.07 -3.34 7.65
N GLN A 58 -4.33 -4.40 7.36
CA GLN A 58 -3.13 -4.69 8.14
C GLN A 58 -2.05 -3.62 7.94
N ILE A 59 -1.88 -3.16 6.71
CA ILE A 59 -0.90 -2.13 6.42
C ILE A 59 -1.32 -0.81 7.08
N ALA A 60 -2.60 -0.49 6.99
CA ALA A 60 -3.10 0.74 7.60
C ALA A 60 -2.88 0.72 9.11
N ALA A 61 -3.16 -0.40 9.74
CA ALA A 61 -2.94 -0.54 11.18
C ALA A 61 -1.46 -0.40 11.50
N PHE A 62 -0.61 -0.93 10.64
CA PHE A 62 0.83 -0.86 10.88
C PHE A 62 1.31 0.59 10.87
N PHE A 63 0.76 1.41 9.97
CA PHE A 63 1.13 2.82 9.91
C PHE A 63 0.30 3.70 10.84
N GLY A 64 -0.73 3.14 11.44
CA GLY A 64 -1.59 3.93 12.31
C GLY A 64 -2.50 4.88 11.56
N VAL A 65 -2.90 4.51 10.33
CA VAL A 65 -3.78 5.35 9.54
C VAL A 65 -5.09 4.61 9.26
N ASP A 66 -6.11 5.35 8.86
CA ASP A 66 -7.38 4.77 8.50
C ASP A 66 -7.21 4.04 7.17
N ALA A 67 -7.75 2.84 7.07
CA ALA A 67 -7.67 2.08 5.84
C ALA A 67 -8.28 2.85 4.67
N LEU A 68 -9.29 3.67 4.92
CA LEU A 68 -9.90 4.46 3.85
C LEU A 68 -8.91 5.44 3.24
N ALA A 69 -7.89 5.83 3.96
CA ALA A 69 -6.88 6.73 3.44
C ALA A 69 -6.13 6.13 2.26
N PHE A 70 -6.13 4.80 2.15
CA PHE A 70 -5.44 4.14 1.06
C PHE A 70 -6.16 4.33 -0.27
N PHE A 71 -7.40 4.77 -0.25
CA PHE A 71 -8.17 4.96 -1.48
C PHE A 71 -8.29 6.43 -1.87
N SER A 72 -7.63 7.31 -1.15
CA SER A 72 -7.64 8.73 -1.46
C SER A 72 -6.54 9.04 -2.46
N GLU A 73 -6.83 9.90 -3.36
CA GLU A 73 -5.83 10.41 -4.28
C GLU A 73 -5.37 11.76 -3.79
#